data_e134d34932a345086f1d7e48947bc120
#
_entry.id   e134d34932a345086f1d7e48947bc120
#
_cell.length_a   1.000
_cell.length_b   1.000
_cell.length_c   1.000
_cell.angle_alpha   90.00
_cell.angle_beta   90.00
_cell.angle_gamma   90.00
#
_symmetry.space_group_name_H-M   'P 1'
#
loop_
_entity.id
_entity.type
_entity.pdbx_description
1 polymer ?
#
loop_
_entity_poly.entity_id
_entity_poly.type
_entity_poly.pdbx_seq_one_letter_code
_entity_poly.pdbx_strand_id
1 'polypeptide(L)'
;MTTPVARSVRTIGALLEARDWPALRALLRDDFVDHSAPPGTPPGPDGYVAVLRWVTEQLGVTYTVDDVVADGHTAALRATACGVDTQGGFGFPATGNPFAMATMHWYRGDEDGVLSEHWGVLDQLGMLAQVGALPLPA
;
A
#
# COMPACT_ATOMS: atom_id res chain seq x y z
N MET A 1 22.13 -0.16 -11.24
CA MET A 1 21.48 -1.40 -11.66
C MET A 1 20.31 -1.70 -10.71
N THR A 2 19.14 -2.00 -11.25
CA THR A 2 17.95 -2.25 -10.42
C THR A 2 18.00 -3.64 -9.83
N THR A 3 17.86 -3.77 -8.50
CA THR A 3 17.83 -5.06 -7.82
C THR A 3 16.52 -5.83 -8.14
N PRO A 4 16.50 -7.17 -8.00
CA PRO A 4 15.28 -7.94 -8.18
C PRO A 4 14.14 -7.49 -7.26
N VAL A 5 14.43 -7.17 -5.99
CA VAL A 5 13.43 -6.66 -5.04
C VAL A 5 12.88 -5.31 -5.49
N ALA A 6 13.73 -4.40 -5.97
CA ALA A 6 13.25 -3.10 -6.48
C ALA A 6 12.34 -3.26 -7.69
N ARG A 7 12.64 -4.19 -8.60
CA ARG A 7 11.77 -4.49 -9.74
C ARG A 7 10.40 -5.00 -9.28
N SER A 8 10.37 -5.93 -8.34
CA SER A 8 9.12 -6.46 -7.78
C SER A 8 8.29 -5.35 -7.13
N VAL A 9 8.93 -4.51 -6.33
CA VAL A 9 8.23 -3.41 -5.64
C VAL A 9 7.66 -2.39 -6.64
N ARG A 10 8.39 -2.05 -7.70
CA ARG A 10 7.88 -1.18 -8.76
C ARG A 10 6.69 -1.81 -9.49
N THR A 11 6.70 -3.13 -9.67
CA THR A 11 5.64 -3.87 -10.35
C THR A 11 4.31 -3.81 -9.58
N ILE A 12 4.35 -3.72 -8.25
CA ILE A 12 3.14 -3.68 -7.42
C ILE A 12 2.17 -2.57 -7.89
N GLY A 13 2.68 -1.37 -8.14
CA GLY A 13 1.84 -0.25 -8.60
C GLY A 13 1.05 -0.58 -9.87
N ALA A 14 1.71 -1.15 -10.87
CA ALA A 14 1.07 -1.54 -12.12
C ALA A 14 0.04 -2.68 -11.92
N LEU A 15 0.33 -3.63 -11.03
CA LEU A 15 -0.59 -4.73 -10.74
C LEU A 15 -1.84 -4.25 -10.00
N LEU A 16 -1.71 -3.26 -9.11
CA LEU A 16 -2.87 -2.65 -8.44
C LEU A 16 -3.76 -1.92 -9.45
N GLU A 17 -3.16 -1.17 -10.35
CA GLU A 17 -3.90 -0.49 -11.42
C GLU A 17 -4.64 -1.48 -12.33
N ALA A 18 -3.98 -2.57 -12.69
CA ALA A 18 -4.56 -3.63 -13.51
C ALA A 18 -5.51 -4.54 -12.72
N ARG A 19 -5.52 -4.44 -11.40
CA ARG A 19 -6.27 -5.35 -10.50
C ARG A 19 -5.91 -6.82 -10.75
N ASP A 20 -4.64 -7.07 -11.02
CA ASP A 20 -4.11 -8.41 -11.28
C ASP A 20 -3.69 -9.08 -9.95
N TRP A 21 -4.69 -9.55 -9.21
CA TRP A 21 -4.47 -10.14 -7.89
C TRP A 21 -3.65 -11.43 -7.93
N PRO A 22 -3.83 -12.33 -8.91
CA PRO A 22 -2.96 -13.51 -9.01
C PRO A 22 -1.49 -13.14 -9.23
N ALA A 23 -1.19 -12.16 -10.08
CA ALA A 23 0.17 -11.72 -10.31
C ALA A 23 0.78 -11.04 -9.07
N LEU A 24 -0.02 -10.25 -8.33
CA LEU A 24 0.42 -9.67 -7.05
C LEU A 24 0.76 -10.78 -6.05
N ARG A 25 -0.10 -11.78 -5.92
CA ARG A 25 0.16 -12.92 -5.03
C ARG A 25 1.45 -13.65 -5.39
N ALA A 26 1.73 -13.79 -6.68
CA ALA A 26 2.93 -14.46 -7.17
C ALA A 26 4.23 -13.72 -6.83
N LEU A 27 4.18 -12.42 -6.52
CA LEU A 27 5.35 -11.67 -6.03
C LEU A 27 5.71 -12.00 -4.57
N LEU A 28 4.83 -12.66 -3.82
CA LEU A 28 4.96 -12.86 -2.38
C LEU A 28 5.33 -14.31 -2.06
N ARG A 29 6.24 -14.49 -1.11
CA ARG A 29 6.54 -15.82 -0.57
C ARG A 29 5.34 -16.37 0.19
N ASP A 30 5.23 -17.70 0.27
CA ASP A 30 4.17 -18.33 1.05
C ASP A 30 4.27 -18.00 2.55
N ASP A 31 5.48 -17.71 3.04
CA ASP A 31 5.75 -17.31 4.42
C ASP A 31 5.81 -15.78 4.60
N PHE A 32 5.29 -15.02 3.64
CA PHE A 32 5.26 -13.54 3.69
C PHE A 32 4.59 -13.03 4.96
N VAL A 33 5.19 -11.98 5.57
CA VAL A 33 4.66 -11.32 6.76
C VAL A 33 4.44 -9.84 6.46
N ASP A 34 3.22 -9.37 6.64
CA ASP A 34 2.90 -7.94 6.64
C ASP A 34 2.88 -7.44 8.09
N HIS A 35 3.93 -6.72 8.48
CA HIS A 35 4.07 -6.18 9.84
C HIS A 35 3.14 -4.99 10.11
N SER A 36 2.51 -4.45 9.07
CA SER A 36 1.65 -3.26 9.16
C SER A 36 0.19 -3.58 8.80
N ALA A 37 -0.18 -4.86 8.81
CA ALA A 37 -1.54 -5.28 8.49
C ALA A 37 -2.55 -4.67 9.46
N PRO A 38 -3.70 -4.17 8.97
CA PRO A 38 -4.79 -3.73 9.85
C PRO A 38 -5.25 -4.85 10.78
N PRO A 39 -5.74 -4.51 11.99
CA PRO A 39 -6.28 -5.51 12.91
C PRO A 39 -7.38 -6.36 12.24
N GLY A 40 -7.33 -7.67 12.46
CA GLY A 40 -8.28 -8.61 11.89
C GLY A 40 -7.94 -9.11 10.48
N THR A 41 -6.84 -8.66 9.89
CA THR A 41 -6.35 -9.17 8.61
C THR A 41 -5.87 -10.62 8.78
N PRO A 42 -6.27 -11.55 7.88
CA PRO A 42 -5.68 -12.88 7.88
C PRO A 42 -4.16 -12.83 7.71
N PRO A 43 -3.40 -13.71 8.37
CA PRO A 43 -1.95 -13.72 8.25
C PRO A 43 -1.48 -14.13 6.86
N GLY A 44 -0.25 -13.79 6.54
CA GLY A 44 0.43 -14.24 5.33
C GLY A 44 0.09 -13.43 4.08
N PRO A 45 0.52 -13.96 2.91
CA PRO A 45 0.40 -13.23 1.64
C PRO A 45 -1.05 -13.01 1.20
N ASP A 46 -1.94 -13.93 1.50
CA ASP A 46 -3.35 -13.78 1.13
C ASP A 46 -4.02 -12.63 1.86
N GLY A 47 -3.65 -12.40 3.12
CA GLY A 47 -4.13 -11.24 3.88
C GLY A 47 -3.66 -9.92 3.30
N TYR A 48 -2.39 -9.84 2.91
CA TYR A 48 -1.84 -8.65 2.25
C TYR A 48 -2.56 -8.33 0.94
N VAL A 49 -2.77 -9.34 0.10
CA VAL A 49 -3.53 -9.18 -1.15
C VAL A 49 -4.96 -8.75 -0.88
N ALA A 50 -5.62 -9.36 0.11
CA ALA A 50 -7.00 -9.02 0.47
C ALA A 50 -7.15 -7.56 0.91
N VAL A 51 -6.22 -7.03 1.69
CA VAL A 51 -6.22 -5.62 2.11
C VAL A 51 -6.08 -4.69 0.90
N LEU A 52 -5.11 -4.94 0.04
CA LEU A 52 -4.90 -4.11 -1.16
C LEU A 52 -6.09 -4.16 -2.10
N ARG A 53 -6.68 -5.32 -2.26
CA ARG A 53 -7.90 -5.49 -3.07
C ARG A 53 -9.07 -4.70 -2.49
N TRP A 54 -9.28 -4.78 -1.18
CA TRP A 54 -10.33 -4.02 -0.49
C TRP A 54 -10.13 -2.52 -0.65
N VAL A 55 -8.93 -2.03 -0.41
CA VAL A 55 -8.59 -0.60 -0.54
C VAL A 55 -8.83 -0.11 -1.98
N THR A 56 -8.44 -0.91 -2.97
CA THR A 56 -8.56 -0.56 -4.39
C THR A 56 -10.00 -0.66 -4.88
N GLU A 57 -10.68 -1.78 -4.61
CA GLU A 57 -12.01 -2.06 -5.18
C GLU A 57 -13.15 -1.46 -4.36
N GLN A 58 -13.04 -1.46 -3.03
CA GLN A 58 -14.12 -0.96 -2.16
C GLN A 58 -13.95 0.52 -1.82
N LEU A 59 -12.74 0.97 -1.53
CA LEU A 59 -12.49 2.37 -1.20
C LEU A 59 -12.12 3.21 -2.42
N GLY A 60 -11.87 2.60 -3.57
CA GLY A 60 -11.54 3.31 -4.81
C GLY A 60 -10.20 4.03 -4.77
N VAL A 61 -9.27 3.60 -3.92
CA VAL A 61 -7.95 4.23 -3.81
C VAL A 61 -7.06 3.82 -4.98
N THR A 62 -6.37 4.80 -5.56
CA THR A 62 -5.33 4.58 -6.56
C THR A 62 -3.98 4.97 -6.00
N TYR A 63 -2.92 4.31 -6.46
CA TYR A 63 -1.56 4.55 -6.00
C TYR A 63 -0.67 5.05 -7.13
N THR A 64 0.11 6.09 -6.83
CA THR A 64 1.20 6.54 -7.69
C THR A 64 2.51 6.21 -7.00
N VAL A 65 3.37 5.44 -7.66
CA VAL A 65 4.73 5.17 -7.17
C VAL A 65 5.58 6.39 -7.48
N ASP A 66 6.02 7.09 -6.43
CA ASP A 66 6.80 8.32 -6.57
C ASP A 66 8.29 8.04 -6.65
N ASP A 67 8.80 7.10 -5.85
CA ASP A 67 10.22 6.75 -5.85
C ASP A 67 10.46 5.38 -5.22
N VAL A 68 11.50 4.70 -5.68
CA VAL A 68 11.98 3.43 -5.11
C VAL A 68 13.49 3.49 -4.97
N VAL A 69 13.98 3.19 -3.78
CA VAL A 69 15.41 3.00 -3.51
C VAL A 69 15.63 1.60 -2.98
N ALA A 70 16.77 0.99 -3.29
CA ALA A 70 17.04 -0.37 -2.89
C ALA A 70 18.51 -0.57 -2.54
N ASP A 71 18.75 -1.47 -1.59
CA ASP A 71 20.07 -1.95 -1.21
C ASP A 71 19.97 -3.44 -0.89
N GLY A 72 20.68 -4.27 -1.68
CA GLY A 72 20.65 -5.72 -1.53
C GLY A 72 19.24 -6.29 -1.69
N HIS A 73 18.74 -6.96 -0.65
CA HIS A 73 17.42 -7.61 -0.64
C HIS A 73 16.32 -6.74 -0.04
N THR A 74 16.58 -5.44 0.10
CA THR A 74 15.65 -4.49 0.72
C THR A 74 15.33 -3.36 -0.25
N ALA A 75 14.08 -2.91 -0.26
CA ALA A 75 13.68 -1.75 -1.04
C ALA A 75 12.71 -0.88 -0.25
N ALA A 76 12.86 0.43 -0.37
CA ALA A 76 11.92 1.40 0.16
C ALA A 76 11.14 2.04 -0.99
N LEU A 77 9.85 2.17 -0.80
CA LEU A 77 8.91 2.74 -1.76
C LEU A 77 8.25 3.97 -1.15
N ARG A 78 8.30 5.09 -1.88
CA ARG A 78 7.47 6.24 -1.58
C ARG A 78 6.34 6.29 -2.60
N ALA A 79 5.09 6.33 -2.11
CA ALA A 79 3.91 6.34 -2.97
C ALA A 79 2.86 7.31 -2.43
N THR A 80 2.00 7.78 -3.31
CA THR A 80 0.84 8.61 -2.97
C THR A 80 -0.43 7.82 -3.21
N ALA A 81 -1.26 7.70 -2.18
CA ALA A 81 -2.57 7.08 -2.24
C ALA A 81 -3.63 8.16 -2.44
N CYS A 82 -4.35 8.10 -3.55
CA CYS A 82 -5.35 9.09 -3.92
C CYS A 82 -6.75 8.47 -3.94
N GLY A 83 -7.75 9.26 -3.53
CA GLY A 83 -9.13 8.82 -3.58
C GLY A 83 -10.07 9.94 -3.20
N VAL A 84 -11.36 9.59 -3.11
CA VAL A 84 -12.42 10.48 -2.63
C VAL A 84 -13.13 9.75 -1.48
N ASP A 85 -13.33 10.44 -0.37
CA ASP A 85 -14.00 9.87 0.80
C ASP A 85 -15.50 9.78 0.58
N THR A 86 -15.94 8.72 -0.10
CA THR A 86 -17.36 8.51 -0.45
C THR A 86 -18.06 7.49 0.43
N GLN A 87 -17.33 6.66 1.18
CA GLN A 87 -17.89 5.50 1.87
C GLN A 87 -17.66 5.50 3.39
N GLY A 88 -16.89 6.46 3.92
CA GLY A 88 -16.56 6.50 5.34
C GLY A 88 -15.71 5.31 5.81
N GLY A 89 -14.97 4.67 4.90
CA GLY A 89 -14.19 3.46 5.18
C GLY A 89 -12.99 3.67 6.09
N PHE A 90 -12.71 4.92 6.45
CA PHE A 90 -11.59 5.29 7.33
C PHE A 90 -12.02 5.50 8.80
N GLY A 91 -13.21 5.07 9.17
CA GLY A 91 -13.72 5.17 10.54
C GLY A 91 -14.42 6.48 10.88
N PHE A 92 -14.64 7.34 9.89
CA PHE A 92 -15.35 8.61 10.02
C PHE A 92 -16.48 8.69 8.98
N PRO A 93 -17.52 9.49 9.23
CA PRO A 93 -18.56 9.71 8.19
C PRO A 93 -17.94 10.26 6.91
N ALA A 94 -18.40 9.78 5.76
CA ALA A 94 -17.92 10.23 4.47
C ALA A 94 -18.18 11.72 4.27
N THR A 95 -17.14 12.45 3.83
CA THR A 95 -17.25 13.90 3.55
C THR A 95 -17.38 14.21 2.07
N GLY A 96 -17.09 13.25 1.18
CA GLY A 96 -17.07 13.47 -0.26
C GLY A 96 -15.85 14.24 -0.77
N ASN A 97 -14.89 14.54 0.10
CA ASN A 97 -13.71 15.31 -0.27
C ASN A 97 -12.60 14.41 -0.82
N PRO A 98 -11.81 14.91 -1.79
CA PRO A 98 -10.64 14.18 -2.29
C PRO A 98 -9.49 14.24 -1.29
N PHE A 99 -8.62 13.24 -1.37
CA PHE A 99 -7.36 13.20 -0.63
C PHE A 99 -6.21 12.67 -1.48
N ALA A 100 -5.00 13.08 -1.11
CA ALA A 100 -3.74 12.53 -1.60
C ALA A 100 -2.88 12.26 -0.36
N MET A 101 -2.78 10.99 0.04
CA MET A 101 -2.11 10.58 1.27
C MET A 101 -0.69 10.13 0.97
N ALA A 102 0.29 10.72 1.65
CA ALA A 102 1.67 10.26 1.57
C ALA A 102 1.83 8.90 2.26
N THR A 103 2.55 7.99 1.62
CA THR A 103 2.85 6.67 2.18
C THR A 103 4.31 6.31 1.98
N MET A 104 4.86 5.54 2.92
CA MET A 104 6.19 4.98 2.85
C MET A 104 6.12 3.49 3.15
N HIS A 105 6.75 2.69 2.31
CA HIS A 105 6.75 1.24 2.44
C HIS A 105 8.16 0.69 2.42
N TRP A 106 8.40 -0.34 3.20
CA TRP A 106 9.66 -1.04 3.26
C TRP A 106 9.42 -2.52 2.98
N TYR A 107 10.16 -3.06 2.03
CA TYR A 107 10.05 -4.46 1.63
C TYR A 107 11.38 -5.17 1.79
N ARG A 108 11.30 -6.44 2.13
CA ARG A 108 12.42 -7.38 2.06
C ARG A 108 12.03 -8.55 1.17
N GLY A 109 12.98 -9.07 0.43
CA GLY A 109 12.75 -10.20 -0.46
C GLY A 109 13.98 -11.08 -0.57
N ASP A 110 13.90 -12.08 -1.43
CA ASP A 110 14.99 -12.97 -1.71
C ASP A 110 15.80 -12.54 -2.95
N GLU A 111 16.77 -13.35 -3.33
CA GLU A 111 17.67 -13.06 -4.45
C GLU A 111 16.94 -13.02 -5.81
N ASP A 112 15.78 -13.66 -5.91
CA ASP A 112 14.93 -13.67 -7.11
C ASP A 112 13.91 -12.54 -7.10
N GLY A 113 13.84 -11.76 -6.02
CA GLY A 113 12.90 -10.66 -5.86
C GLY A 113 11.53 -11.09 -5.35
N VAL A 114 11.38 -12.32 -4.85
CA VAL A 114 10.14 -12.75 -4.19
C VAL A 114 10.10 -12.13 -2.80
N LEU A 115 9.02 -11.39 -2.49
CA LEU A 115 8.94 -10.57 -1.29
C LEU A 115 8.58 -11.42 -0.07
N SER A 116 9.29 -11.17 1.03
CA SER A 116 9.14 -11.93 2.29
C SER A 116 8.53 -11.12 3.41
N GLU A 117 8.70 -9.78 3.41
CA GLU A 117 8.22 -8.92 4.49
C GLU A 117 7.85 -7.54 3.97
N HIS A 118 6.89 -6.91 4.66
CA HIS A 118 6.45 -5.55 4.39
C HIS A 118 6.21 -4.79 5.69
N TRP A 119 6.66 -3.54 5.72
CA TRP A 119 6.33 -2.51 6.71
C TRP A 119 5.80 -1.29 5.98
N GLY A 120 4.74 -0.68 6.48
CA GLY A 120 4.17 0.52 5.86
C GLY A 120 3.79 1.57 6.89
N VAL A 121 3.96 2.83 6.52
CA VAL A 121 3.53 3.99 7.29
C VAL A 121 2.71 4.89 6.39
N LEU A 122 1.56 5.30 6.87
CA LEU A 122 0.62 6.15 6.14
C LEU A 122 0.43 7.46 6.89
N ASP A 123 0.39 8.58 6.17
CA ASP A 123 0.04 9.87 6.75
C ASP A 123 -1.49 9.99 6.88
N GLN A 124 -2.06 9.20 7.77
CA GLN A 124 -3.51 9.22 8.03
C GLN A 124 -3.98 10.55 8.61
N LEU A 125 -3.17 11.19 9.45
CA LEU A 125 -3.53 12.50 10.03
C LEU A 125 -3.67 13.55 8.93
N GLY A 126 -2.72 13.61 7.99
CA GLY A 126 -2.81 14.50 6.85
C GLY A 126 -4.02 14.21 5.97
N MET A 127 -4.32 12.95 5.74
CA MET A 127 -5.48 12.53 4.96
C MET A 127 -6.79 12.96 5.63
N LEU A 128 -6.93 12.73 6.94
CA LEU A 128 -8.12 13.12 7.69
C LEU A 128 -8.34 14.64 7.68
N ALA A 129 -7.25 15.42 7.75
CA ALA A 129 -7.32 16.88 7.61
C ALA A 129 -7.78 17.28 6.20
N GLN A 130 -7.25 16.64 5.16
CA GLN A 130 -7.63 16.92 3.77
C GLN A 130 -9.12 16.68 3.51
N VAL A 131 -9.69 15.61 4.03
CA VAL A 131 -11.11 15.29 3.84
C VAL A 131 -12.04 16.09 4.77
N GLY A 132 -11.49 16.84 5.73
CA GLY A 132 -12.28 17.63 6.66
C GLY A 132 -12.82 16.86 7.86
N ALA A 133 -12.33 15.62 8.08
CA ALA A 133 -12.72 14.81 9.23
C ALA A 133 -11.99 15.23 10.51
N LEU A 134 -10.89 15.97 10.38
CA LEU A 134 -10.09 16.45 11.49
C LEU A 134 -9.75 17.93 11.28
N PRO A 135 -10.16 18.83 12.19
CA PRO A 135 -9.86 20.26 12.06
C PRO A 135 -8.35 20.49 12.22
N LEU A 136 -7.78 21.31 11.33
CA LEU A 136 -6.41 21.78 11.49
C LEU A 136 -6.37 22.85 12.60
N PRO A 137 -5.25 22.92 13.36
CA PRO A 137 -5.04 24.02 14.30
C PRO A 137 -5.06 25.35 13.57
N ALA A 138 -5.64 26.36 14.22
CA ALA A 138 -5.68 27.73 13.67
C ALA A 138 -4.28 28.35 13.67
#